data_28d7a5e227d9358708b25435757c2182
#
_entry.id   28d7a5e227d9358708b25435757c2182
#
_cell.length_a   1.000
_cell.length_b   1.000
_cell.length_c   1.000
_cell.angle_alpha   90.00
_cell.angle_beta   90.00
_cell.angle_gamma   90.00
#
_symmetry.space_group_name_H-M   'P 1'
#
loop_
_entity.id
_entity.type
_entity.pdbx_description
1 polymer ?
#
loop_
_entity_poly.entity_id
_entity_poly.type
_entity_poly.pdbx_seq_one_letter_code
_entity_poly.pdbx_strand_id
1 'polypeptide(L)'
;MRPGRTFLAALLAALFSLTGCSRGAGPVDGATVFKPCASCHQIGPHARGGFGPQLNALFGRRAGSTTDFTYSEAMKRSGIVWDEHTLAAFLRDPEKAVPGTKMRFWGIHDERDMAALLAYLRTYQDAH
;
A
#
# COMPACT_ATOMS: atom_id res chain seq x y z
N MET A 1 -64.29 -54.94 4.16
CA MET A 1 -63.43 -54.49 3.15
C MET A 1 -63.23 -53.00 3.28
N ARG A 2 -62.16 -52.59 3.84
CA ARG A 2 -61.86 -51.18 4.02
C ARG A 2 -60.48 -50.89 3.40
N PRO A 3 -60.33 -49.83 2.59
CA PRO A 3 -59.07 -49.51 1.94
C PRO A 3 -58.10 -48.86 2.92
N GLY A 4 -56.85 -49.23 2.78
CA GLY A 4 -55.71 -48.75 3.56
C GLY A 4 -55.40 -47.27 3.28
N ARG A 5 -55.20 -46.56 4.36
CA ARG A 5 -54.75 -45.14 4.32
C ARG A 5 -53.23 -45.14 4.19
N THR A 6 -52.77 -44.83 3.03
CA THR A 6 -51.35 -44.50 2.77
C THR A 6 -51.03 -43.15 3.35
N PHE A 7 -50.18 -43.11 4.38
CA PHE A 7 -49.61 -41.88 4.90
C PHE A 7 -48.44 -41.47 4.02
N LEU A 8 -48.63 -40.40 3.26
CA LEU A 8 -47.55 -39.75 2.49
C LEU A 8 -46.75 -38.88 3.46
N ALA A 9 -45.59 -39.37 3.86
CA ALA A 9 -44.66 -38.59 4.67
C ALA A 9 -43.93 -37.61 3.74
N ALA A 10 -44.28 -36.34 3.81
CA ALA A 10 -43.55 -35.27 3.11
C ALA A 10 -42.27 -34.95 3.90
N LEU A 11 -41.11 -35.37 3.39
CA LEU A 11 -39.81 -34.94 3.86
C LEU A 11 -39.55 -33.52 3.34
N LEU A 12 -39.73 -32.53 4.19
CA LEU A 12 -39.25 -31.16 3.97
C LEU A 12 -37.74 -31.13 4.24
N ALA A 13 -36.96 -31.24 3.17
CA ALA A 13 -35.53 -30.96 3.21
C ALA A 13 -35.32 -29.45 3.31
N ALA A 14 -35.05 -28.96 4.53
CA ALA A 14 -34.64 -27.59 4.76
C ALA A 14 -33.19 -27.42 4.22
N LEU A 15 -33.06 -26.84 3.06
CA LEU A 15 -31.77 -26.36 2.51
C LEU A 15 -31.33 -25.15 3.34
N PHE A 16 -30.50 -25.39 4.36
CA PHE A 16 -29.75 -24.33 5.02
C PHE A 16 -28.70 -23.81 4.04
N SER A 17 -29.03 -22.73 3.33
CA SER A 17 -28.06 -21.95 2.59
C SER A 17 -27.15 -21.25 3.61
N LEU A 18 -25.96 -21.82 3.85
CA LEU A 18 -24.87 -21.12 4.52
C LEU A 18 -24.38 -20.02 3.56
N THR A 19 -25.01 -18.86 3.62
CA THR A 19 -24.40 -17.63 3.11
C THR A 19 -23.22 -17.32 4.01
N GLY A 20 -22.05 -17.87 3.66
CA GLY A 20 -20.78 -17.48 4.25
C GLY A 20 -20.58 -16.00 3.96
N CYS A 21 -20.74 -15.14 4.98
CA CYS A 21 -20.22 -13.78 4.93
C CYS A 21 -18.70 -13.86 4.81
N SER A 22 -18.18 -13.93 3.60
CA SER A 22 -16.80 -13.51 3.31
C SER A 22 -16.70 -12.06 3.76
N ARG A 23 -16.20 -11.85 4.97
CA ARG A 23 -15.66 -10.55 5.37
C ARG A 23 -14.38 -10.35 4.53
N GLY A 24 -14.55 -10.05 3.25
CA GLY A 24 -13.51 -9.48 2.43
C GLY A 24 -13.09 -8.21 3.15
N ALA A 25 -11.84 -8.15 3.62
CA ALA A 25 -11.32 -6.91 4.14
C ALA A 25 -11.56 -5.84 3.08
N GLY A 26 -12.23 -4.74 3.45
CA GLY A 26 -12.52 -3.64 2.54
C GLY A 26 -11.26 -3.07 1.87
N PRO A 27 -11.41 -2.16 0.91
CA PRO A 27 -10.27 -1.53 0.27
C PRO A 27 -9.39 -0.85 1.33
N VAL A 28 -8.07 -1.06 1.22
CA VAL A 28 -7.10 -0.41 2.10
C VAL A 28 -7.00 1.06 1.71
N ASP A 29 -7.10 1.96 2.69
CA ASP A 29 -6.94 3.39 2.47
C ASP A 29 -5.44 3.77 2.48
N GLY A 30 -4.93 4.20 1.32
CA GLY A 30 -3.53 4.59 1.15
C GLY A 30 -3.11 5.77 2.03
N ALA A 31 -4.02 6.70 2.34
CA ALA A 31 -3.74 7.80 3.26
C ALA A 31 -3.50 7.27 4.69
N THR A 32 -4.19 6.22 5.09
CA THR A 32 -3.95 5.55 6.36
C THR A 32 -2.60 4.84 6.38
N VAL A 33 -2.23 4.15 5.29
CA VAL A 33 -0.90 3.53 5.18
C VAL A 33 0.21 4.58 5.19
N PHE A 34 -0.02 5.77 4.65
CA PHE A 34 0.95 6.87 4.63
C PHE A 34 1.20 7.52 6.00
N LYS A 35 0.31 7.39 6.98
CA LYS A 35 0.45 8.06 8.29
C LYS A 35 1.82 7.91 8.96
N PRO A 36 2.44 6.74 9.02
CA PRO A 36 3.80 6.61 9.58
C PRO A 36 4.85 7.39 8.79
N CYS A 37 4.68 7.51 7.47
CA CYS A 37 5.60 8.23 6.59
C CYS A 37 5.56 9.74 6.83
N ALA A 38 4.39 10.27 7.20
CA ALA A 38 4.16 11.69 7.43
C ALA A 38 4.98 12.26 8.60
N SER A 39 5.56 11.43 9.45
CA SER A 39 6.49 11.87 10.50
C SER A 39 7.80 12.43 9.95
N CYS A 40 8.18 12.03 8.74
CA CYS A 40 9.43 12.44 8.09
C CYS A 40 9.21 13.11 6.73
N HIS A 41 8.17 12.72 5.99
CA HIS A 41 7.92 13.14 4.61
C HIS A 41 6.68 14.03 4.50
N GLN A 42 6.76 15.04 3.62
CA GLN A 42 5.64 15.90 3.28
C GLN A 42 5.14 15.62 1.86
N ILE A 43 3.87 15.81 1.64
CA ILE A 43 3.17 15.76 0.35
C ILE A 43 2.16 16.92 0.27
N GLY A 44 1.79 17.31 -0.95
CA GLY A 44 0.81 18.36 -1.21
C GLY A 44 1.44 19.72 -1.53
N PRO A 45 0.63 20.79 -1.65
CA PRO A 45 1.03 22.06 -2.28
C PRO A 45 2.19 22.80 -1.64
N HIS A 46 2.50 22.56 -0.38
CA HIS A 46 3.57 23.25 0.36
C HIS A 46 4.62 22.28 0.89
N ALA A 47 4.66 21.07 0.33
CA ALA A 47 5.60 20.06 0.75
C ALA A 47 7.05 20.47 0.47
N ARG A 48 7.91 20.24 1.46
CA ARG A 48 9.34 20.52 1.40
C ARG A 48 10.12 19.45 2.15
N GLY A 49 11.43 19.43 1.95
CA GLY A 49 12.35 18.59 2.71
C GLY A 49 12.35 18.93 4.19
N GLY A 50 12.49 17.91 5.02
CA GLY A 50 12.56 18.00 6.47
C GLY A 50 13.44 16.87 7.00
N PHE A 51 12.91 15.99 7.86
CA PHE A 51 13.59 14.76 8.26
C PHE A 51 13.76 13.77 7.09
N GLY A 52 12.87 13.83 6.09
CA GLY A 52 12.98 13.16 4.82
C GLY A 52 12.69 14.12 3.66
N PRO A 53 12.95 13.71 2.40
CA PRO A 53 12.58 14.52 1.25
C PRO A 53 11.07 14.60 1.07
N GLN A 54 10.59 15.67 0.42
CA GLN A 54 9.19 15.74 0.01
C GLN A 54 8.91 14.69 -1.08
N LEU A 55 7.68 14.21 -1.17
CA LEU A 55 7.30 13.10 -2.04
C LEU A 55 6.34 13.46 -3.18
N ASN A 56 6.18 14.75 -3.50
CA ASN A 56 5.44 15.17 -4.70
C ASN A 56 6.19 14.74 -5.97
N ALA A 57 5.46 14.46 -7.02
CA ALA A 57 6.02 14.08 -8.33
C ALA A 57 7.11 12.98 -8.21
N LEU A 58 6.84 11.97 -7.38
CA LEU A 58 7.85 10.97 -7.03
C LEU A 58 8.13 10.02 -8.20
N PHE A 59 7.08 9.58 -8.91
CA PHE A 59 7.25 8.63 -10.02
C PHE A 59 7.91 9.31 -11.23
N GLY A 60 8.97 8.70 -11.76
CA GLY A 60 9.83 9.29 -12.79
C GLY A 60 10.95 10.18 -12.24
N ARG A 61 10.94 10.48 -10.94
CA ARG A 61 11.99 11.28 -10.30
C ARG A 61 13.23 10.43 -10.01
N ARG A 62 14.42 10.99 -10.31
CA ARG A 62 15.68 10.36 -9.94
C ARG A 62 15.87 10.38 -8.42
N ALA A 63 16.29 9.26 -7.85
CA ALA A 63 16.62 9.18 -6.44
C ALA A 63 17.74 10.16 -6.06
N GLY A 64 17.59 10.81 -4.91
CA GLY A 64 18.59 11.76 -4.42
C GLY A 64 18.63 13.10 -5.15
N SER A 65 17.60 13.49 -5.92
CA SER A 65 17.64 14.64 -6.82
C SER A 65 16.96 15.91 -6.32
N THR A 66 16.16 15.89 -5.24
CA THR A 66 15.60 17.14 -4.72
C THR A 66 16.66 17.99 -4.05
N THR A 67 16.52 19.33 -4.14
CA THR A 67 17.54 20.27 -3.66
C THR A 67 17.33 20.71 -2.22
N ASP A 68 16.17 20.42 -1.66
CA ASP A 68 15.74 20.83 -0.32
C ASP A 68 15.94 19.75 0.76
N PHE A 69 16.68 18.70 0.44
CA PHE A 69 17.02 17.62 1.36
C PHE A 69 18.45 17.11 1.16
N THR A 70 19.16 16.83 2.26
CA THR A 70 20.52 16.28 2.22
C THR A 70 20.49 14.76 2.22
N TYR A 71 20.56 14.15 1.04
CA TYR A 71 20.59 12.71 0.86
C TYR A 71 21.91 12.07 1.30
N SER A 72 21.88 10.74 1.55
CA SER A 72 23.11 9.95 1.65
C SER A 72 23.81 9.88 0.29
N GLU A 73 25.13 9.69 0.31
CA GLU A 73 25.89 9.43 -0.90
C GLU A 73 25.43 8.16 -1.62
N ALA A 74 24.99 7.15 -0.84
CA ALA A 74 24.41 5.92 -1.41
C ALA A 74 23.16 6.22 -2.23
N MET A 75 22.24 7.05 -1.73
CA MET A 75 21.01 7.41 -2.45
C MET A 75 21.33 8.21 -3.73
N LYS A 76 22.23 9.19 -3.65
CA LYS A 76 22.64 10.00 -4.80
C LYS A 76 23.26 9.16 -5.91
N ARG A 77 24.06 8.15 -5.55
CA ARG A 77 24.74 7.26 -6.49
C ARG A 77 23.95 6.03 -6.90
N SER A 78 22.77 5.80 -6.33
CA SER A 78 21.98 4.59 -6.60
C SER A 78 21.59 4.41 -8.05
N GLY A 79 21.46 5.51 -8.80
CA GLY A 79 21.01 5.50 -10.19
C GLY A 79 19.53 5.19 -10.37
N ILE A 80 18.79 5.01 -9.27
CA ILE A 80 17.37 4.66 -9.29
C ILE A 80 16.57 5.84 -9.86
N VAL A 81 15.65 5.52 -10.75
CA VAL A 81 14.51 6.36 -11.11
C VAL A 81 13.28 5.70 -10.51
N TRP A 82 12.53 6.45 -9.71
CA TRP A 82 11.41 5.89 -8.98
C TRP A 82 10.26 5.51 -9.92
N ASP A 83 9.91 4.26 -9.93
CA ASP A 83 8.68 3.69 -10.47
C ASP A 83 8.01 2.80 -9.42
N GLU A 84 6.90 2.15 -9.76
CA GLU A 84 6.19 1.29 -8.80
C GLU A 84 7.06 0.11 -8.33
N HIS A 85 7.86 -0.46 -9.21
CA HIS A 85 8.71 -1.60 -8.89
C HIS A 85 9.88 -1.20 -7.97
N THR A 86 10.63 -0.18 -8.35
CA THR A 86 11.79 0.30 -7.59
C THR A 86 11.38 0.88 -6.24
N LEU A 87 10.26 1.60 -6.20
CA LEU A 87 9.73 2.16 -4.96
C LEU A 87 9.20 1.06 -4.03
N ALA A 88 8.48 0.06 -4.55
CA ALA A 88 8.03 -1.07 -3.75
C ALA A 88 9.22 -1.87 -3.18
N ALA A 89 10.27 -2.10 -3.97
CA ALA A 89 11.49 -2.77 -3.48
C ALA A 89 12.14 -1.98 -2.33
N PHE A 90 12.27 -0.66 -2.48
CA PHE A 90 12.81 0.22 -1.45
C PHE A 90 11.93 0.26 -0.19
N LEU A 91 10.61 0.32 -0.35
CA LEU A 91 9.68 0.35 0.78
C LEU A 91 9.57 -0.98 1.52
N ARG A 92 9.91 -2.12 0.88
CA ARG A 92 9.99 -3.41 1.58
C ARG A 92 11.20 -3.50 2.49
N ASP A 93 12.35 -3.02 2.02
CA ASP A 93 13.61 -3.06 2.77
C ASP A 93 14.54 -1.96 2.23
N PRO A 94 14.51 -0.76 2.83
CA PRO A 94 15.31 0.36 2.38
C PRO A 94 16.82 0.09 2.34
N GLU A 95 17.36 -0.58 3.36
CA GLU A 95 18.78 -0.87 3.45
C GLU A 95 19.24 -1.91 2.44
N LYS A 96 18.38 -2.88 2.12
CA LYS A 96 18.67 -3.87 1.07
C LYS A 96 18.63 -3.25 -0.32
N ALA A 97 17.66 -2.36 -0.58
CA ALA A 97 17.52 -1.70 -1.87
C ALA A 97 18.60 -0.65 -2.12
N VAL A 98 18.97 0.12 -1.09
CA VAL A 98 20.01 1.16 -1.13
C VAL A 98 20.86 1.04 0.13
N PRO A 99 21.88 0.17 0.14
CA PRO A 99 22.78 0.03 1.29
C PRO A 99 23.43 1.37 1.63
N GLY A 100 23.29 1.83 2.88
CA GLY A 100 23.76 3.14 3.34
C GLY A 100 22.73 4.27 3.18
N THR A 101 21.48 3.95 2.92
CA THR A 101 20.39 4.93 2.97
C THR A 101 20.22 5.54 4.36
N LYS A 102 19.80 6.80 4.43
CA LYS A 102 19.45 7.44 5.70
C LYS A 102 18.06 7.05 6.22
N MET A 103 17.18 6.52 5.36
CA MET A 103 15.83 6.16 5.73
C MET A 103 15.84 4.96 6.67
N ARG A 104 15.33 5.14 7.89
CA ARG A 104 15.15 4.08 8.88
C ARG A 104 13.68 3.70 8.94
N PHE A 105 13.38 2.56 8.34
CA PHE A 105 12.01 2.07 8.18
C PHE A 105 12.03 0.55 8.11
N TRP A 106 11.15 -0.13 8.84
CA TRP A 106 11.12 -1.59 8.91
C TRP A 106 10.40 -2.28 7.75
N GLY A 107 9.85 -1.51 6.83
CA GLY A 107 9.28 -2.04 5.59
C GLY A 107 7.78 -2.25 5.61
N ILE A 108 7.21 -2.30 4.40
CA ILE A 108 5.84 -2.71 4.13
C ILE A 108 5.90 -4.08 3.45
N HIS A 109 5.27 -5.08 4.08
CA HIS A 109 5.28 -6.46 3.59
C HIS A 109 3.91 -6.94 3.12
N ASP A 110 2.82 -6.27 3.48
CA ASP A 110 1.49 -6.54 2.97
C ASP A 110 1.33 -5.93 1.56
N GLU A 111 0.98 -6.75 0.58
CA GLU A 111 0.85 -6.31 -0.82
C GLU A 111 -0.33 -5.35 -1.03
N ARG A 112 -1.37 -5.43 -0.22
CA ARG A 112 -2.53 -4.53 -0.30
C ARG A 112 -2.19 -3.16 0.24
N ASP A 113 -1.43 -3.10 1.34
CA ASP A 113 -0.92 -1.85 1.90
C ASP A 113 0.06 -1.19 0.93
N MET A 114 0.95 -1.98 0.33
CA MET A 114 1.88 -1.49 -0.69
C MET A 114 1.14 -0.89 -1.88
N ALA A 115 0.19 -1.61 -2.46
CA ALA A 115 -0.59 -1.12 -3.60
C ALA A 115 -1.39 0.14 -3.26
N ALA A 116 -2.01 0.19 -2.08
CA ALA A 116 -2.76 1.35 -1.62
C ALA A 116 -1.86 2.59 -1.41
N LEU A 117 -0.68 2.41 -0.85
CA LEU A 117 0.29 3.49 -0.67
C LEU A 117 0.81 4.03 -2.01
N LEU A 118 1.17 3.15 -2.94
CA LEU A 118 1.65 3.56 -4.26
C LEU A 118 0.57 4.34 -5.02
N ALA A 119 -0.68 3.87 -4.98
CA ALA A 119 -1.82 4.58 -5.56
C ALA A 119 -2.04 5.96 -4.90
N TYR A 120 -1.92 6.05 -3.58
CA TYR A 120 -2.05 7.30 -2.85
C TYR A 120 -0.94 8.30 -3.22
N LEU A 121 0.32 7.88 -3.27
CA LEU A 121 1.44 8.73 -3.69
C LEU A 121 1.28 9.22 -5.13
N ARG A 122 0.68 8.41 -6.00
CA ARG A 122 0.41 8.81 -7.39
C ARG A 122 -0.57 9.98 -7.50
N THR A 123 -1.46 10.17 -6.54
CA THR A 123 -2.37 11.34 -6.52
C THR A 123 -1.63 12.67 -6.32
N TYR A 124 -0.37 12.64 -5.89
CA TYR A 124 0.49 13.83 -5.73
C TYR A 124 1.52 13.99 -6.86
N GLN A 125 1.30 13.31 -7.99
CA GLN A 125 2.24 13.38 -9.13
C GLN A 125 2.30 14.78 -9.74
N ASP A 126 1.18 15.49 -9.80
CA ASP A 126 1.08 16.84 -10.36
C ASP A 126 1.13 17.95 -9.29
N ALA A 127 1.43 17.60 -8.04
CA ALA A 127 1.58 18.57 -6.96
C ALA A 127 2.95 19.27 -7.05
N HIS A 128 2.94 20.60 -7.13
CA HIS A 128 4.12 21.47 -7.20
C HIS A 128 4.16 22.46 -6.05
#